data_b1da500a9475604bec632192df4b48bb
#
_entry.id   b1da500a9475604bec632192df4b48bb
#
_cell.length_a   1.000
_cell.length_b   1.000
_cell.length_c   1.000
_cell.angle_alpha   90.00
_cell.angle_beta   90.00
_cell.angle_gamma   90.00
#
_symmetry.space_group_name_H-M   'P 1'
#
loop_
_entity.id
_entity.type
_entity.pdbx_description
1 polymer ?
#
loop_
_entity_poly.entity_id
_entity_poly.type
_entity_poly.pdbx_seq_one_letter_code
_entity_poly.pdbx_strand_id
1 'polypeptide(L)'
;MPSRRDLLLVFVAYHPSAAEVGRLQHCLTELPGNIGYAVVVNDHRPGEAIDQLASQADHYLTCRDNPGYGEAVNRLVHQLPAIPRYIAVMNTDLSWSSDCFPGLLAWLHAHPDVALAVPQIRDPHGVVQKLCKQHPTVLGLLSRRFIPDWLKPARLKRYDQWYVMAEQNYETVFEVPYLSGCCMLIRSDAFLAVGGFDSRFFLYLEDADITRKLRRFGRCVHLPIRSIQHDWGRGNYKSLKLVLVNLHSAWMYFGKWGWKLW
;
A
#
# COMPACT_ATOMS: atom_id res chain seq x y z
N MET A 1 15.13 11.46 -26.16
CA MET A 1 14.53 10.26 -25.56
C MET A 1 13.93 10.69 -24.25
N PRO A 2 12.70 10.33 -23.88
CA PRO A 2 12.20 10.62 -22.54
C PRO A 2 13.14 9.97 -21.53
N SER A 3 13.55 10.72 -20.51
CA SER A 3 14.43 10.22 -19.45
C SER A 3 13.76 8.99 -18.83
N ARG A 4 14.48 7.87 -18.77
CA ARG A 4 13.98 6.63 -18.18
C ARG A 4 13.63 6.90 -16.71
N ARG A 5 12.37 6.76 -16.34
CA ARG A 5 11.96 6.89 -14.94
C ARG A 5 12.65 5.81 -14.10
N ASP A 6 13.16 6.18 -12.94
CA ASP A 6 13.70 5.22 -11.96
C ASP A 6 12.60 4.69 -11.04
N LEU A 7 11.60 5.54 -10.74
CA LEU A 7 10.46 5.24 -9.89
C LEU A 7 9.18 5.74 -10.56
N LEU A 8 8.12 4.92 -10.51
CA LEU A 8 6.76 5.30 -10.89
C LEU A 8 5.85 5.19 -9.66
N LEU A 9 5.23 6.29 -9.26
CA LEU A 9 4.18 6.32 -8.24
C LEU A 9 2.87 5.87 -8.89
N VAL A 10 2.28 4.77 -8.44
CA VAL A 10 1.05 4.18 -8.99
C VAL A 10 -0.08 4.40 -7.99
N PHE A 11 -0.97 5.34 -8.29
CA PHE A 11 -2.13 5.66 -7.45
C PHE A 11 -3.33 4.83 -7.86
N VAL A 12 -3.96 4.16 -6.88
CA VAL A 12 -5.24 3.49 -7.06
C VAL A 12 -6.33 4.37 -6.50
N ALA A 13 -7.12 4.96 -7.38
CA ALA A 13 -8.19 5.89 -7.04
C ALA A 13 -9.57 5.22 -7.03
N TYR A 14 -10.38 5.53 -6.02
CA TYR A 14 -11.78 5.14 -5.93
C TYR A 14 -12.58 6.30 -5.33
N HIS A 15 -13.16 7.13 -6.18
CA HIS A 15 -13.95 8.32 -5.84
C HIS A 15 -13.29 9.26 -4.82
N PRO A 16 -12.01 9.69 -5.02
CA PRO A 16 -11.38 10.61 -4.10
C PRO A 16 -12.07 11.98 -4.12
N SER A 17 -12.11 12.64 -2.97
CA SER A 17 -12.67 13.99 -2.87
C SER A 17 -11.80 15.03 -3.58
N ALA A 18 -12.38 16.17 -3.98
CA ALA A 18 -11.62 17.26 -4.60
C ALA A 18 -10.50 17.80 -3.70
N ALA A 19 -10.71 17.82 -2.38
CA ALA A 19 -9.68 18.22 -1.41
C ALA A 19 -8.51 17.24 -1.35
N GLU A 20 -8.79 15.94 -1.45
CA GLU A 20 -7.78 14.88 -1.51
C GLU A 20 -6.96 14.99 -2.80
N VAL A 21 -7.63 15.14 -3.95
CA VAL A 21 -6.95 15.33 -5.24
C VAL A 21 -6.10 16.60 -5.26
N GLY A 22 -6.58 17.71 -4.71
CA GLY A 22 -5.82 18.95 -4.62
C GLY A 22 -4.55 18.82 -3.78
N ARG A 23 -4.59 18.10 -2.64
CA ARG A 23 -3.38 17.82 -1.85
C ARG A 23 -2.40 16.93 -2.62
N LEU A 24 -2.92 15.88 -3.26
CA LEU A 24 -2.10 14.99 -4.08
C LEU A 24 -1.43 15.74 -5.23
N GLN A 25 -2.18 16.58 -5.95
CA GLN A 25 -1.65 17.41 -7.04
C GLN A 25 -0.50 18.31 -6.56
N HIS A 26 -0.65 18.96 -5.40
CA HIS A 26 0.42 19.77 -4.81
C HIS A 26 1.71 18.96 -4.60
N CYS A 27 1.62 17.77 -4.01
CA CYS A 27 2.79 16.90 -3.82
C CYS A 27 3.42 16.44 -5.15
N LEU A 28 2.61 16.22 -6.19
CA LEU A 28 3.08 15.75 -7.49
C LEU A 28 3.83 16.83 -8.29
N THR A 29 3.53 18.12 -8.10
CA THR A 29 4.22 19.22 -8.79
C THR A 29 5.70 19.35 -8.42
N GLU A 30 6.10 18.82 -7.28
CA GLU A 30 7.48 18.89 -6.76
C GLU A 30 8.33 17.65 -7.07
N LEU A 31 7.80 16.71 -7.88
CA LEU A 31 8.55 15.49 -8.23
C LEU A 31 9.70 15.79 -9.20
N PRO A 32 10.91 15.23 -8.94
CA PRO A 32 12.03 15.38 -9.86
C PRO A 32 11.81 14.54 -11.14
N GLY A 33 12.49 14.91 -12.22
CA GLY A 33 12.28 14.35 -13.56
C GLY A 33 12.51 12.83 -13.71
N ASN A 34 13.20 12.18 -12.79
CA ASN A 34 13.40 10.72 -12.78
C ASN A 34 12.32 9.97 -12.02
N ILE A 35 11.37 10.67 -11.39
CA ILE A 35 10.19 10.08 -10.71
C ILE A 35 8.95 10.51 -11.46
N GLY A 36 8.17 9.55 -11.94
CA GLY A 36 6.89 9.80 -12.60
C GLY A 36 5.72 9.32 -11.77
N TYR A 37 4.51 9.55 -12.28
CA TYR A 37 3.33 8.96 -11.64
C TYR A 37 2.31 8.47 -12.67
N ALA A 38 1.56 7.49 -12.26
CA ALA A 38 0.44 6.93 -12.99
C ALA A 38 -0.78 6.81 -12.09
N VAL A 39 -1.96 6.89 -12.67
CA VAL A 39 -3.23 6.78 -11.93
C VAL A 39 -4.08 5.68 -12.56
N VAL A 40 -4.62 4.79 -11.75
CA VAL A 40 -5.69 3.88 -12.14
C VAL A 40 -6.95 4.21 -11.34
N VAL A 41 -8.04 4.50 -12.04
CA VAL A 41 -9.32 4.91 -11.44
C VAL A 41 -10.34 3.79 -11.56
N ASN A 42 -10.73 3.23 -10.43
CA ASN A 42 -11.75 2.19 -10.32
C ASN A 42 -13.16 2.79 -10.28
N ASP A 43 -14.14 2.15 -10.95
CA ASP A 43 -15.54 2.61 -11.05
C ASP A 43 -15.62 4.07 -11.55
N HIS A 44 -14.77 4.42 -12.54
CA HIS A 44 -14.60 5.79 -13.01
C HIS A 44 -15.90 6.38 -13.57
N ARG A 45 -16.19 7.61 -13.15
CA ARG A 45 -17.28 8.45 -13.67
C ARG A 45 -16.69 9.73 -14.27
N PRO A 46 -16.98 10.03 -15.52
CA PRO A 46 -16.47 11.24 -16.16
C PRO A 46 -16.77 12.51 -15.35
N GLY A 47 -15.76 13.37 -15.20
CA GLY A 47 -15.87 14.63 -14.45
C GLY A 47 -15.55 14.52 -12.96
N GLU A 48 -15.04 13.39 -12.49
CA GLU A 48 -14.51 13.28 -11.14
C GLU A 48 -13.25 14.15 -10.95
N ALA A 49 -13.01 14.60 -9.71
CA ALA A 49 -11.87 15.47 -9.39
C ALA A 49 -10.53 14.85 -9.84
N ILE A 50 -10.40 13.52 -9.80
CA ILE A 50 -9.19 12.80 -10.17
C ILE A 50 -8.81 12.99 -11.65
N ASP A 51 -9.76 13.32 -12.53
CA ASP A 51 -9.51 13.58 -13.96
C ASP A 51 -8.55 14.76 -14.19
N GLN A 52 -8.41 15.66 -13.22
CA GLN A 52 -7.46 16.76 -13.26
C GLN A 52 -6.00 16.28 -13.39
N LEU A 53 -5.71 15.05 -12.93
CA LEU A 53 -4.36 14.49 -13.01
C LEU A 53 -4.06 13.83 -14.37
N ALA A 54 -5.08 13.58 -15.21
CA ALA A 54 -4.95 12.81 -16.45
C ALA A 54 -3.94 13.40 -17.44
N SER A 55 -3.89 14.75 -17.56
CA SER A 55 -3.03 15.43 -18.53
C SER A 55 -1.55 15.47 -18.15
N GLN A 56 -1.23 15.23 -16.87
CA GLN A 56 0.12 15.32 -16.32
C GLN A 56 0.70 13.94 -15.94
N ALA A 57 -0.16 12.93 -15.80
CA ALA A 57 0.26 11.57 -15.48
C ALA A 57 1.03 10.95 -16.65
N ASP A 58 2.10 10.21 -16.36
CA ASP A 58 2.80 9.39 -17.36
C ASP A 58 1.85 8.33 -17.95
N HIS A 59 0.91 7.81 -17.12
CA HIS A 59 -0.17 6.90 -17.53
C HIS A 59 -1.43 7.17 -16.73
N TYR A 60 -2.58 7.17 -17.41
CA TYR A 60 -3.88 7.34 -16.79
C TYR A 60 -4.84 6.27 -17.32
N LEU A 61 -5.25 5.35 -16.43
CA LEU A 61 -6.13 4.24 -16.79
C LEU A 61 -7.47 4.38 -16.06
N THR A 62 -8.57 4.38 -16.81
CA THR A 62 -9.91 4.35 -16.23
C THR A 62 -10.52 2.96 -16.36
N CYS A 63 -11.03 2.42 -15.27
CA CYS A 63 -11.79 1.19 -15.22
C CYS A 63 -13.28 1.53 -15.01
N ARG A 64 -14.14 1.03 -15.90
CA ARG A 64 -15.61 1.17 -15.74
C ARG A 64 -16.15 0.29 -14.63
N ASP A 65 -15.42 -0.76 -14.29
CA ASP A 65 -15.66 -1.66 -13.17
C ASP A 65 -14.79 -1.28 -11.97
N ASN A 66 -15.05 -1.90 -10.84
CA ASN A 66 -14.12 -1.89 -9.72
C ASN A 66 -13.45 -3.26 -9.61
N PRO A 67 -12.27 -3.45 -10.21
CA PRO A 67 -11.57 -4.73 -10.17
C PRO A 67 -10.95 -5.05 -8.81
N GLY A 68 -10.96 -4.10 -7.88
CA GLY A 68 -10.25 -4.17 -6.60
C GLY A 68 -8.87 -3.51 -6.67
N TYR A 69 -8.21 -3.45 -5.52
CA TYR A 69 -6.96 -2.69 -5.37
C TYR A 69 -5.80 -3.29 -6.15
N GLY A 70 -5.49 -4.56 -5.89
CA GLY A 70 -4.33 -5.21 -6.51
C GLY A 70 -4.48 -5.44 -8.01
N GLU A 71 -5.68 -5.83 -8.46
CA GLU A 71 -5.95 -6.05 -9.87
C GLU A 71 -5.89 -4.75 -10.69
N ALA A 72 -6.31 -3.62 -10.12
CA ALA A 72 -6.16 -2.30 -10.73
C ALA A 72 -4.68 -1.98 -11.03
N VAL A 73 -3.79 -2.24 -10.07
CA VAL A 73 -2.34 -2.08 -10.26
C VAL A 73 -1.82 -3.01 -11.36
N ASN A 74 -2.22 -4.28 -11.36
CA ASN A 74 -1.82 -5.23 -12.39
C ASN A 74 -2.22 -4.74 -13.79
N ARG A 75 -3.47 -4.31 -13.96
CA ARG A 75 -3.98 -3.78 -15.25
C ARG A 75 -3.17 -2.59 -15.73
N LEU A 76 -2.82 -1.67 -14.84
CA LEU A 76 -1.99 -0.51 -15.21
C LEU A 76 -0.57 -0.96 -15.57
N VAL A 77 0.08 -1.77 -14.76
CA VAL A 77 1.46 -2.22 -14.99
C VAL A 77 1.58 -3.00 -16.30
N HIS A 78 0.59 -3.80 -16.68
CA HIS A 78 0.57 -4.51 -17.96
C HIS A 78 0.47 -3.60 -19.20
N GLN A 79 -0.01 -2.36 -19.04
CA GLN A 79 -0.12 -1.38 -20.13
C GLN A 79 1.11 -0.46 -20.23
N LEU A 80 2.05 -0.53 -19.27
CA LEU A 80 3.25 0.30 -19.33
C LEU A 80 4.15 -0.14 -20.48
N PRO A 81 4.62 0.78 -21.33
CA PRO A 81 5.54 0.46 -22.42
C PRO A 81 6.92 0.02 -21.92
N ALA A 82 7.29 0.49 -20.72
CA ALA A 82 8.49 0.11 -20.01
C ALA A 82 8.25 0.26 -18.51
N ILE A 83 8.65 -0.72 -17.73
CA ILE A 83 8.52 -0.69 -16.27
C ILE A 83 9.82 -0.10 -15.69
N PRO A 84 9.76 0.95 -14.83
CA PRO A 84 10.93 1.50 -14.17
C PRO A 84 11.51 0.50 -13.15
N ARG A 85 12.68 0.80 -12.60
CA ARG A 85 13.34 -0.09 -11.62
C ARG A 85 12.50 -0.32 -10.37
N TYR A 86 11.75 0.69 -9.95
CA TYR A 86 10.85 0.63 -8.81
C TYR A 86 9.46 1.15 -9.16
N ILE A 87 8.43 0.56 -8.56
CA ILE A 87 7.07 1.09 -8.52
C ILE A 87 6.69 1.36 -7.07
N ALA A 88 5.96 2.44 -6.82
CA ALA A 88 5.36 2.72 -5.53
C ALA A 88 3.84 2.64 -5.65
N VAL A 89 3.23 1.60 -5.14
CA VAL A 89 1.77 1.44 -5.13
C VAL A 89 1.20 2.21 -3.96
N MET A 90 0.27 3.13 -4.23
CA MET A 90 -0.14 4.16 -3.26
C MET A 90 -1.64 4.42 -3.27
N ASN A 91 -2.15 4.77 -2.09
CA ASN A 91 -3.47 5.40 -1.96
C ASN A 91 -3.42 6.87 -2.40
N THR A 92 -4.59 7.46 -2.67
CA THR A 92 -4.75 8.88 -3.03
C THR A 92 -4.81 9.83 -1.83
N ASP A 93 -5.06 9.32 -0.61
CA ASP A 93 -5.18 10.08 0.64
C ASP A 93 -3.83 10.27 1.37
N LEU A 94 -2.74 10.28 0.60
CA LEU A 94 -1.37 10.47 1.09
C LEU A 94 -0.84 11.86 0.74
N SER A 95 0.04 12.39 1.60
CA SER A 95 0.83 13.59 1.34
C SER A 95 2.25 13.43 1.88
N TRP A 96 3.21 14.16 1.27
CA TRP A 96 4.64 14.02 1.59
C TRP A 96 5.41 15.30 1.25
N SER A 97 6.64 15.44 1.77
CA SER A 97 7.58 16.50 1.42
C SER A 97 8.33 16.20 0.12
N SER A 98 8.78 17.22 -0.59
CA SER A 98 9.48 17.10 -1.88
C SER A 98 10.72 16.20 -1.85
N ASP A 99 11.41 16.09 -0.71
CA ASP A 99 12.58 15.25 -0.52
C ASP A 99 12.25 13.78 -0.17
N CYS A 100 10.96 13.45 0.01
CA CYS A 100 10.53 12.12 0.46
C CYS A 100 10.94 11.02 -0.52
N PHE A 101 10.40 11.02 -1.74
CA PHE A 101 10.69 9.98 -2.71
C PHE A 101 12.13 9.99 -3.24
N PRO A 102 12.78 11.14 -3.46
CA PRO A 102 14.22 11.18 -3.74
C PRO A 102 15.06 10.47 -2.68
N GLY A 103 14.77 10.72 -1.39
CA GLY A 103 15.47 10.06 -0.28
C GLY A 103 15.20 8.55 -0.21
N LEU A 104 13.95 8.14 -0.36
CA LEU A 104 13.57 6.72 -0.38
C LEU A 104 14.23 5.98 -1.55
N LEU A 105 14.24 6.59 -2.75
CA LEU A 105 14.85 6.02 -3.95
C LEU A 105 16.37 5.86 -3.80
N ALA A 106 17.06 6.88 -3.28
CA ALA A 106 18.50 6.81 -3.03
C ALA A 106 18.86 5.66 -2.06
N TRP A 107 18.05 5.48 -1.01
CA TRP A 107 18.24 4.38 -0.07
C TRP A 107 18.02 3.01 -0.75
N LEU A 108 16.96 2.86 -1.54
CA LEU A 108 16.67 1.63 -2.27
C LEU A 108 17.78 1.27 -3.27
N HIS A 109 18.39 2.26 -3.92
CA HIS A 109 19.53 2.03 -4.82
C HIS A 109 20.75 1.47 -4.06
N ALA A 110 20.96 1.89 -2.82
CA ALA A 110 22.03 1.39 -1.96
C ALA A 110 21.73 0.01 -1.32
N HIS A 111 20.47 -0.44 -1.39
CA HIS A 111 20.00 -1.69 -0.77
C HIS A 111 19.26 -2.58 -1.80
N PRO A 112 19.98 -3.12 -2.82
CA PRO A 112 19.35 -3.91 -3.90
C PRO A 112 18.80 -5.26 -3.43
N ASP A 113 19.14 -5.68 -2.22
CA ASP A 113 18.60 -6.86 -1.54
C ASP A 113 17.18 -6.67 -0.99
N VAL A 114 16.66 -5.43 -1.01
CA VAL A 114 15.28 -5.12 -0.60
C VAL A 114 14.33 -5.27 -1.79
N ALA A 115 13.30 -6.12 -1.64
CA ALA A 115 12.25 -6.32 -2.63
C ALA A 115 11.04 -5.40 -2.39
N LEU A 116 10.77 -5.04 -1.14
CA LEU A 116 9.64 -4.19 -0.75
C LEU A 116 10.04 -3.31 0.45
N ALA A 117 9.77 -2.02 0.36
CA ALA A 117 9.87 -1.10 1.49
C ALA A 117 8.56 -0.33 1.68
N VAL A 118 8.17 -0.09 2.93
CA VAL A 118 7.08 0.83 3.29
C VAL A 118 7.67 1.93 4.17
N PRO A 119 7.51 3.21 3.81
CA PRO A 119 8.03 4.32 4.59
C PRO A 119 7.31 4.44 5.93
N GLN A 120 7.81 5.30 6.80
CA GLN A 120 7.10 5.62 8.03
C GLN A 120 5.80 6.35 7.69
N ILE A 121 4.67 5.82 8.15
CA ILE A 121 3.36 6.43 7.94
C ILE A 121 2.97 7.18 9.22
N ARG A 122 2.56 8.45 9.07
CA ARG A 122 2.08 9.30 10.16
C ARG A 122 0.63 9.71 9.92
N ASP A 123 -0.11 9.93 10.98
CA ASP A 123 -1.43 10.55 10.89
C ASP A 123 -1.30 12.11 10.73
N PRO A 124 -2.42 12.84 10.50
CA PRO A 124 -2.40 14.30 10.37
C PRO A 124 -1.87 15.04 11.60
N HIS A 125 -1.81 14.38 12.76
CA HIS A 125 -1.23 14.93 14.00
C HIS A 125 0.25 14.60 14.17
N GLY A 126 0.88 13.96 13.16
CA GLY A 126 2.28 13.56 13.19
C GLY A 126 2.57 12.29 13.99
N VAL A 127 1.55 11.59 14.49
CA VAL A 127 1.71 10.35 15.25
C VAL A 127 2.00 9.19 14.31
N VAL A 128 3.02 8.38 14.62
CA VAL A 128 3.38 7.21 13.83
C VAL A 128 2.25 6.17 13.85
N GLN A 129 1.75 5.82 12.67
CA GLN A 129 0.80 4.75 12.49
C GLN A 129 1.56 3.41 12.45
N LYS A 130 1.40 2.58 13.47
CA LYS A 130 2.03 1.26 13.55
C LYS A 130 1.30 0.28 12.63
N LEU A 131 1.66 0.28 11.35
CA LEU A 131 0.99 -0.49 10.30
C LEU A 131 1.70 -1.82 9.97
N CYS A 132 2.86 -2.08 10.56
CA CYS A 132 3.57 -3.35 10.43
C CYS A 132 2.85 -4.47 11.21
N LYS A 133 2.82 -5.68 10.65
CA LYS A 133 2.11 -6.80 11.27
C LYS A 133 2.87 -8.11 11.11
N GLN A 134 2.59 -9.04 12.00
CA GLN A 134 2.93 -10.44 11.81
C GLN A 134 2.09 -11.05 10.67
N HIS A 135 2.48 -12.23 10.18
CA HIS A 135 1.64 -12.94 9.22
C HIS A 135 0.20 -13.08 9.74
N PRO A 136 -0.81 -12.89 8.88
CA PRO A 136 -2.21 -13.03 9.26
C PRO A 136 -2.49 -14.35 9.98
N THR A 137 -3.22 -14.24 11.09
CA THR A 137 -3.75 -15.36 11.86
C THR A 137 -5.24 -15.16 12.06
N VAL A 138 -5.98 -16.23 12.28
CA VAL A 138 -7.43 -16.15 12.52
C VAL A 138 -7.70 -15.29 13.76
N LEU A 139 -6.98 -15.54 14.85
CA LEU A 139 -7.13 -14.77 16.08
C LEU A 139 -6.79 -13.28 15.88
N GLY A 140 -5.68 -12.98 15.18
CA GLY A 140 -5.24 -11.59 14.94
C GLY A 140 -6.21 -10.79 14.09
N LEU A 141 -6.89 -11.43 13.13
CA LEU A 141 -7.92 -10.75 12.32
C LEU A 141 -9.22 -10.58 13.10
N LEU A 142 -9.69 -11.62 13.80
CA LEU A 142 -10.98 -11.61 14.51
C LEU A 142 -10.95 -10.72 15.76
N SER A 143 -9.91 -10.83 16.60
CA SER A 143 -9.82 -10.06 17.85
C SER A 143 -9.86 -8.55 17.59
N ARG A 144 -9.12 -8.09 16.57
CA ARG A 144 -9.00 -6.68 16.22
C ARG A 144 -10.24 -6.12 15.54
N ARG A 145 -10.98 -6.97 14.84
CA ARG A 145 -12.19 -6.56 14.10
C ARG A 145 -13.44 -6.56 14.95
N PHE A 146 -13.60 -7.57 15.80
CA PHE A 146 -14.88 -7.88 16.45
C PHE A 146 -14.87 -7.71 17.97
N ILE A 147 -13.69 -7.67 18.62
CA ILE A 147 -13.61 -7.55 20.08
C ILE A 147 -13.14 -6.13 20.44
N PRO A 148 -14.00 -5.30 21.06
CA PRO A 148 -13.61 -3.99 21.58
C PRO A 148 -12.48 -4.10 22.63
N ASP A 149 -11.57 -3.14 22.67
CA ASP A 149 -10.38 -3.22 23.54
C ASP A 149 -10.72 -3.31 25.04
N TRP A 150 -11.86 -2.74 25.47
CA TRP A 150 -12.31 -2.81 26.85
C TRP A 150 -12.81 -4.21 27.27
N LEU A 151 -13.21 -5.07 26.30
CA LEU A 151 -13.60 -6.46 26.54
C LEU A 151 -12.44 -7.45 26.45
N LYS A 152 -11.28 -7.02 25.95
CA LYS A 152 -10.14 -7.93 25.75
C LYS A 152 -9.44 -8.24 27.07
N PRO A 153 -9.25 -9.52 27.42
CA PRO A 153 -8.39 -9.91 28.55
C PRO A 153 -6.93 -9.55 28.26
N ALA A 154 -6.12 -9.39 29.31
CA ALA A 154 -4.73 -8.94 29.20
C ALA A 154 -3.88 -9.80 28.24
N ARG A 155 -4.11 -11.10 28.18
CA ARG A 155 -3.42 -12.03 27.25
C ARG A 155 -3.73 -11.69 25.80
N LEU A 156 -4.99 -11.37 25.49
CA LEU A 156 -5.41 -11.01 24.12
C LEU A 156 -4.87 -9.64 23.72
N LYS A 157 -4.86 -8.67 24.64
CA LYS A 157 -4.23 -7.36 24.40
C LYS A 157 -2.73 -7.49 24.08
N ARG A 158 -2.01 -8.33 24.83
CA ARG A 158 -0.59 -8.61 24.57
C ARG A 158 -0.40 -9.29 23.22
N TYR A 159 -1.27 -10.23 22.87
CA TYR A 159 -1.25 -10.87 21.56
C TYR A 159 -1.48 -9.85 20.44
N ASP A 160 -2.47 -8.97 20.57
CA ASP A 160 -2.74 -7.92 19.58
C ASP A 160 -1.54 -6.95 19.43
N GLN A 161 -0.87 -6.60 20.52
CA GLN A 161 0.35 -5.77 20.49
C GLN A 161 1.49 -6.47 19.76
N TRP A 162 1.71 -7.74 20.04
CA TRP A 162 2.68 -8.56 19.29
C TRP A 162 2.31 -8.66 17.82
N TYR A 163 1.03 -8.90 17.51
CA TYR A 163 0.54 -9.05 16.13
C TYR A 163 0.77 -7.77 15.29
N VAL A 164 0.58 -6.59 15.87
CA VAL A 164 0.83 -5.31 15.18
C VAL A 164 2.27 -4.80 15.37
N MET A 165 3.17 -5.65 15.84
CA MET A 165 4.57 -5.31 16.06
C MET A 165 4.74 -3.99 16.85
N ALA A 166 3.89 -3.77 17.88
CA ALA A 166 3.81 -2.51 18.62
C ALA A 166 5.08 -2.16 19.39
N GLU A 167 5.90 -3.16 19.74
CA GLU A 167 7.13 -3.02 20.53
C GLU A 167 8.37 -2.75 19.66
N GLN A 168 8.23 -2.80 18.32
CA GLN A 168 9.34 -2.48 17.42
C GLN A 168 9.70 -0.99 17.49
N ASN A 169 10.98 -0.71 17.35
CA ASN A 169 11.45 0.66 17.21
C ASN A 169 11.18 1.17 15.78
N TYR A 170 10.08 1.92 15.61
CA TYR A 170 9.68 2.47 14.32
C TYR A 170 10.59 3.58 13.79
N GLU A 171 11.62 3.99 14.52
CA GLU A 171 12.66 4.91 14.06
C GLU A 171 13.86 4.18 13.41
N THR A 172 13.82 2.84 13.33
CA THR A 172 14.86 2.02 12.71
C THR A 172 14.30 1.18 11.57
N VAL A 173 15.18 0.76 10.64
CA VAL A 173 14.83 -0.20 9.59
C VAL A 173 14.72 -1.59 10.19
N PHE A 174 13.60 -2.29 9.97
CA PHE A 174 13.42 -3.68 10.37
C PHE A 174 12.58 -4.47 9.38
N GLU A 175 12.78 -5.78 9.34
CA GLU A 175 12.01 -6.67 8.49
C GLU A 175 10.61 -6.91 9.02
N VAL A 176 9.64 -6.95 8.10
CA VAL A 176 8.21 -7.06 8.42
C VAL A 176 7.57 -8.20 7.64
N PRO A 177 6.89 -9.14 8.32
CA PRO A 177 6.17 -10.23 7.65
C PRO A 177 4.99 -9.77 6.80
N TYR A 178 4.31 -8.69 7.21
CA TYR A 178 3.16 -8.12 6.53
C TYR A 178 3.20 -6.59 6.60
N LEU A 179 3.48 -5.95 5.48
CA LEU A 179 3.50 -4.50 5.28
C LEU A 179 2.15 -4.01 4.76
N SER A 180 1.74 -2.81 5.20
CA SER A 180 0.48 -2.20 4.78
C SER A 180 0.52 -1.73 3.33
N GLY A 181 -0.60 -1.87 2.63
CA GLY A 181 -0.77 -1.50 1.23
C GLY A 181 -0.85 0.00 0.92
N CYS A 182 -0.86 0.89 1.92
CA CYS A 182 -1.09 2.33 1.68
C CYS A 182 0.03 3.00 0.88
N CYS A 183 1.30 2.56 1.04
CA CYS A 183 2.43 3.02 0.24
C CYS A 183 3.50 1.92 0.19
N MET A 184 3.58 1.19 -0.91
CA MET A 184 4.46 0.05 -1.10
C MET A 184 5.49 0.36 -2.20
N LEU A 185 6.75 0.62 -1.84
CA LEU A 185 7.85 0.75 -2.81
C LEU A 185 8.38 -0.65 -3.13
N ILE A 186 8.17 -1.09 -4.36
CA ILE A 186 8.43 -2.46 -4.79
C ILE A 186 9.48 -2.44 -5.91
N ARG A 187 10.48 -3.32 -5.80
CA ARG A 187 11.41 -3.58 -6.89
C ARG A 187 10.67 -4.29 -8.03
N SER A 188 10.70 -3.71 -9.22
CA SER A 188 9.81 -4.11 -10.32
C SER A 188 10.11 -5.50 -10.86
N ASP A 189 11.37 -5.92 -10.88
CA ASP A 189 11.75 -7.28 -11.27
C ASP A 189 11.14 -8.34 -10.33
N ALA A 190 11.15 -8.06 -9.02
CA ALA A 190 10.52 -8.93 -8.02
C ALA A 190 8.99 -8.94 -8.17
N PHE A 191 8.37 -7.77 -8.44
CA PHE A 191 6.93 -7.67 -8.69
C PHE A 191 6.49 -8.53 -9.89
N LEU A 192 7.23 -8.42 -11.00
CA LEU A 192 6.95 -9.22 -12.20
C LEU A 192 7.18 -10.70 -11.97
N ALA A 193 8.27 -11.08 -11.29
CA ALA A 193 8.62 -12.47 -11.01
C ALA A 193 7.57 -13.19 -10.13
N VAL A 194 6.86 -12.45 -9.25
CA VAL A 194 5.75 -13.02 -8.46
C VAL A 194 4.40 -12.98 -9.19
N GLY A 195 4.34 -12.42 -10.41
CA GLY A 195 3.11 -12.26 -11.19
C GLY A 195 2.19 -11.16 -10.65
N GLY A 196 2.75 -10.10 -10.03
CA GLY A 196 1.97 -9.00 -9.46
C GLY A 196 1.11 -9.39 -8.26
N PHE A 197 0.06 -8.62 -8.01
CA PHE A 197 -0.96 -8.96 -7.01
C PHE A 197 -1.80 -10.15 -7.45
N ASP A 198 -2.31 -10.91 -6.51
CA ASP A 198 -3.26 -11.99 -6.79
C ASP A 198 -4.66 -11.38 -6.99
N SER A 199 -5.16 -11.41 -8.22
CA SER A 199 -6.44 -10.78 -8.64
C SER A 199 -7.68 -11.31 -7.93
N ARG A 200 -7.55 -12.44 -7.24
CA ARG A 200 -8.65 -13.00 -6.44
C ARG A 200 -8.94 -12.17 -5.20
N PHE A 201 -7.98 -11.38 -4.70
CA PHE A 201 -8.20 -10.44 -3.60
C PHE A 201 -8.78 -9.13 -4.15
N PHE A 202 -10.07 -8.92 -3.90
CA PHE A 202 -10.70 -7.66 -4.27
C PHE A 202 -10.19 -6.49 -3.42
N LEU A 203 -10.18 -6.66 -2.11
CA LEU A 203 -9.70 -5.68 -1.12
C LEU A 203 -9.37 -6.40 0.19
N TYR A 204 -8.36 -5.93 0.92
CA TYR A 204 -7.79 -6.50 2.13
C TYR A 204 -7.00 -7.81 1.91
N LEU A 205 -5.89 -7.91 2.59
CA LEU A 205 -4.93 -9.03 2.56
C LEU A 205 -4.20 -9.25 1.22
N GLU A 206 -4.50 -8.48 0.16
CA GLU A 206 -3.66 -8.40 -1.04
C GLU A 206 -2.26 -7.89 -0.70
N ASP A 207 -2.17 -6.96 0.25
CA ASP A 207 -0.93 -6.40 0.77
C ASP A 207 -0.13 -7.44 1.61
N ALA A 208 -0.83 -8.26 2.40
CA ALA A 208 -0.21 -9.38 3.11
C ALA A 208 0.27 -10.47 2.14
N ASP A 209 -0.51 -10.77 1.11
CA ASP A 209 -0.17 -11.77 0.10
C ASP A 209 1.05 -11.34 -0.72
N ILE A 210 1.05 -10.11 -1.24
CA ILE A 210 2.17 -9.62 -2.05
C ILE A 210 3.45 -9.49 -1.21
N THR A 211 3.36 -9.01 0.04
CA THR A 211 4.51 -8.98 0.95
C THR A 211 5.11 -10.37 1.11
N ARG A 212 4.29 -11.39 1.33
CA ARG A 212 4.74 -12.77 1.51
C ARG A 212 5.35 -13.37 0.25
N LYS A 213 4.82 -13.03 -0.93
CA LYS A 213 5.38 -13.44 -2.23
C LYS A 213 6.76 -12.79 -2.46
N LEU A 214 6.88 -11.49 -2.23
CA LEU A 214 8.09 -10.71 -2.48
C LEU A 214 9.26 -11.10 -1.56
N ARG A 215 9.00 -11.59 -0.34
CA ARG A 215 10.05 -12.11 0.57
C ARG A 215 10.91 -13.24 -0.04
N ARG A 216 10.48 -13.87 -1.11
CA ARG A 216 11.28 -14.87 -1.84
C ARG A 216 12.35 -14.23 -2.73
N PHE A 217 12.24 -12.92 -3.00
CA PHE A 217 13.10 -12.16 -3.91
C PHE A 217 13.95 -11.11 -3.20
N GLY A 218 13.76 -10.92 -1.90
CA GLY A 218 14.51 -9.98 -1.10
C GLY A 218 13.80 -9.64 0.21
N ARG A 219 14.44 -8.77 0.99
CA ARG A 219 13.88 -8.30 2.26
C ARG A 219 12.65 -7.43 2.04
N CYS A 220 11.67 -7.53 2.94
CA CYS A 220 10.52 -6.63 3.03
C CYS A 220 10.64 -5.84 4.32
N VAL A 221 10.78 -4.51 4.24
CA VAL A 221 11.21 -3.69 5.38
C VAL A 221 10.30 -2.50 5.64
N HIS A 222 10.15 -2.15 6.92
CA HIS A 222 9.79 -0.81 7.34
C HIS A 222 10.98 0.12 7.18
N LEU A 223 10.79 1.30 6.54
CA LEU A 223 11.85 2.23 6.17
C LEU A 223 11.56 3.65 6.69
N PRO A 224 12.04 4.02 7.90
CA PRO A 224 11.67 5.29 8.53
C PRO A 224 12.53 6.49 8.14
N ILE A 225 13.37 6.40 7.10
CA ILE A 225 14.24 7.52 6.68
C ILE A 225 13.48 8.76 6.18
N ARG A 226 12.24 8.56 5.74
CA ARG A 226 11.27 9.59 5.37
C ARG A 226 9.88 9.16 5.84
N SER A 227 9.00 10.13 6.03
CA SER A 227 7.63 9.86 6.44
C SER A 227 6.63 10.38 5.42
N ILE A 228 5.50 9.67 5.33
CA ILE A 228 4.34 10.03 4.52
C ILE A 228 3.16 10.20 5.46
N GLN A 229 2.41 11.30 5.29
CA GLN A 229 1.17 11.52 6.03
C GLN A 229 0.04 10.76 5.34
N HIS A 230 -0.79 10.10 6.11
CA HIS A 230 -1.96 9.35 5.65
C HIS A 230 -3.21 9.89 6.36
N ASP A 231 -4.07 10.54 5.59
CA ASP A 231 -5.31 11.15 6.07
C ASP A 231 -6.42 10.10 6.21
N TRP A 232 -6.12 9.03 6.91
CA TRP A 232 -6.98 7.87 7.01
C TRP A 232 -8.39 8.20 7.52
N GLY A 233 -9.34 8.27 6.60
CA GLY A 233 -10.77 8.42 6.90
C GLY A 233 -11.33 7.11 7.49
N ARG A 234 -11.40 7.00 8.83
CA ARG A 234 -11.95 5.84 9.56
C ARG A 234 -13.43 5.53 9.26
N GLY A 235 -14.07 6.24 8.30
CA GLY A 235 -15.51 6.15 8.01
C GLY A 235 -16.00 4.80 7.48
N ASN A 236 -15.13 4.03 6.81
CA ASN A 236 -15.54 2.82 6.08
C ASN A 236 -15.58 1.52 6.89
N TYR A 237 -15.19 1.52 8.16
CA TYR A 237 -15.17 0.30 9.00
C TYR A 237 -16.54 -0.28 9.35
N LYS A 238 -17.64 0.46 9.11
CA LYS A 238 -19.00 0.09 9.53
C LYS A 238 -19.84 -0.60 8.44
N SER A 239 -19.35 -0.71 7.21
CA SER A 239 -20.11 -1.33 6.13
C SER A 239 -20.08 -2.86 6.23
N LEU A 240 -21.27 -3.50 6.32
CA LEU A 240 -21.42 -4.96 6.27
C LEU A 240 -20.80 -5.55 4.99
N LYS A 241 -20.92 -4.85 3.86
CA LYS A 241 -20.29 -5.26 2.60
C LYS A 241 -18.77 -5.40 2.74
N LEU A 242 -18.11 -4.44 3.38
CA LEU A 242 -16.65 -4.48 3.62
C LEU A 242 -16.25 -5.55 4.64
N VAL A 243 -17.12 -5.88 5.60
CA VAL A 243 -16.90 -7.03 6.50
C VAL A 243 -16.88 -8.33 5.69
N LEU A 244 -17.87 -8.55 4.83
CA LEU A 244 -17.94 -9.76 3.99
C LEU A 244 -16.74 -9.85 3.04
N VAL A 245 -16.32 -8.75 2.43
CA VAL A 245 -15.10 -8.69 1.60
C VAL A 245 -13.88 -9.09 2.41
N ASN A 246 -13.72 -8.56 3.62
CA ASN A 246 -12.58 -8.90 4.49
C ASN A 246 -12.58 -10.38 4.89
N LEU A 247 -13.75 -10.95 5.23
CA LEU A 247 -13.88 -12.38 5.56
C LEU A 247 -13.57 -13.26 4.33
N HIS A 248 -14.03 -12.87 3.15
CA HIS A 248 -13.72 -13.57 1.91
C HIS A 248 -12.21 -13.54 1.63
N SER A 249 -11.58 -12.38 1.74
CA SER A 249 -10.13 -12.24 1.57
C SER A 249 -9.34 -13.04 2.61
N ALA A 250 -9.82 -13.10 3.85
CA ALA A 250 -9.22 -13.95 4.89
C ALA A 250 -9.31 -15.44 4.52
N TRP A 251 -10.48 -15.90 4.06
CA TRP A 251 -10.66 -17.25 3.57
C TRP A 251 -9.68 -17.58 2.44
N MET A 252 -9.56 -16.70 1.43
CA MET A 252 -8.64 -16.86 0.31
C MET A 252 -7.19 -16.93 0.78
N TYR A 253 -6.80 -16.02 1.71
CA TYR A 253 -5.45 -15.97 2.25
C TYR A 253 -5.08 -17.27 2.98
N PHE A 254 -5.93 -17.73 3.88
CA PHE A 254 -5.69 -18.97 4.62
C PHE A 254 -5.76 -20.22 3.74
N GLY A 255 -6.64 -20.23 2.73
CA GLY A 255 -6.67 -21.30 1.72
C GLY A 255 -5.38 -21.41 0.91
N LYS A 256 -4.74 -20.25 0.63
CA LYS A 256 -3.47 -20.19 -0.13
C LYS A 256 -2.23 -20.49 0.74
N TRP A 257 -2.20 -19.99 1.97
CA TRP A 257 -1.00 -19.98 2.80
C TRP A 257 -1.05 -20.90 4.02
N GLY A 258 -2.15 -21.60 4.20
CA GLY A 258 -2.42 -22.45 5.34
C GLY A 258 -3.10 -21.72 6.50
N TRP A 259 -3.95 -22.43 7.22
CA TRP A 259 -4.69 -21.93 8.37
C TRP A 259 -3.78 -21.82 9.58
N LYS A 260 -3.53 -20.60 10.03
CA LYS A 260 -2.80 -20.30 11.25
C LYS A 260 -3.77 -19.70 12.25
N LEU A 261 -4.04 -20.40 13.34
CA LEU A 261 -5.05 -19.97 14.32
C LEU A 261 -4.53 -18.80 15.17
N TRP A 262 -3.25 -18.86 15.61
CA TRP A 262 -2.58 -17.83 16.40
C TRP A 262 -1.08 -17.70 16.05
#